data_0adb3a07752c1e5e3a1615c9707f814f
#
_entry.id   0adb3a07752c1e5e3a1615c9707f814f
#
_cell.length_a   1.000
_cell.length_b   1.000
_cell.length_c   1.000
_cell.angle_alpha   90.00
_cell.angle_beta   90.00
_cell.angle_gamma   90.00
#
_symmetry.space_group_name_H-M   'P 1'
#
loop_
_entity.id
_entity.type
_entity.pdbx_description
1 polymer ?
#
loop_
_entity_poly.entity_id
_entity_poly.type
_entity_poly.pdbx_seq_one_letter_code
_entity_poly.pdbx_strand_id
1 'polypeptide(L)'
;MKPIVLTPERRRAIERRRKGTLDRRVYQRLTAVLTVAEGNSREEVAHLLGIGLTQLGEWLRVYRNKGLDALCALHYQGDPGKLTAHQVDQLKEKVSTGCFRNSDQIRQWLQGTFGVSYTPSGVKDLLRRIGVSYHKVSGFLWKADPDKQHAFVKRIARHQREAKRPGAPRTHRYYVDACHPVWGLDLVYCCWLLVGQRLLVGMGSGRKRLNILGAYCPDDHEYIDYRLTRDNINGEQFVNFLRLLWSMHPETERFILYVDGARYYDSPVVKEWLRRHPEFHLSQIPAYSPNVNLIERLWKFLRAKALCRWHKTFEDMQAAVSEVLDHPEDYRGELRTLMTEKFHIIDKQDIPVQYREVA
;
A
#
# COMPACT_ATOMS: atom_id res chain seq x y z
N MET A 1 -36.33 -15.62 -46.29
CA MET A 1 -36.30 -15.23 -44.86
C MET A 1 -36.76 -13.77 -44.79
N LYS A 2 -37.66 -13.38 -43.83
CA LYS A 2 -38.16 -12.00 -43.74
C LYS A 2 -37.01 -10.99 -43.51
N PRO A 3 -37.06 -9.78 -44.13
CA PRO A 3 -36.04 -8.76 -43.93
C PRO A 3 -35.98 -8.31 -42.45
N ILE A 4 -34.81 -7.85 -42.00
CA ILE A 4 -34.69 -7.22 -40.69
C ILE A 4 -34.95 -5.75 -40.85
N VAL A 5 -36.09 -5.31 -40.29
CA VAL A 5 -36.44 -3.89 -40.24
C VAL A 5 -36.24 -3.38 -38.83
N LEU A 6 -35.36 -2.39 -38.66
CA LEU A 6 -35.06 -1.76 -37.37
C LEU A 6 -35.83 -0.45 -37.24
N THR A 7 -36.54 -0.29 -36.12
CA THR A 7 -37.04 1.04 -35.74
C THR A 7 -35.85 1.95 -35.35
N PRO A 8 -36.01 3.29 -35.48
CA PRO A 8 -34.96 4.23 -35.09
C PRO A 8 -34.41 3.99 -33.64
N GLU A 9 -35.29 3.63 -32.72
CA GLU A 9 -34.95 3.32 -31.34
C GLU A 9 -34.09 2.06 -31.20
N ARG A 10 -34.49 0.97 -31.90
CA ARG A 10 -33.75 -0.29 -31.91
C ARG A 10 -32.39 -0.11 -32.57
N ARG A 11 -32.28 0.66 -33.62
CA ARG A 11 -31.02 0.99 -34.27
C ARG A 11 -30.08 1.71 -33.29
N ARG A 12 -30.56 2.76 -32.62
CA ARG A 12 -29.78 3.51 -31.62
C ARG A 12 -29.35 2.62 -30.45
N ALA A 13 -30.15 1.66 -30.03
CA ALA A 13 -29.83 0.72 -28.97
C ALA A 13 -28.66 -0.21 -29.39
N ILE A 14 -28.73 -0.75 -30.63
CA ILE A 14 -27.63 -1.61 -31.14
C ILE A 14 -26.36 -0.79 -31.32
N GLU A 15 -26.42 0.42 -31.87
CA GLU A 15 -25.25 1.28 -32.05
C GLU A 15 -24.58 1.66 -30.73
N ARG A 16 -25.37 2.02 -29.70
CA ARG A 16 -24.85 2.29 -28.34
C ARG A 16 -24.14 1.06 -27.76
N ARG A 17 -24.77 -0.12 -27.90
CA ARG A 17 -24.18 -1.37 -27.40
C ARG A 17 -22.90 -1.72 -28.14
N ARG A 18 -22.86 -1.51 -29.48
CA ARG A 18 -21.66 -1.74 -30.29
C ARG A 18 -20.50 -0.82 -29.91
N LYS A 19 -20.78 0.47 -29.67
CA LYS A 19 -19.75 1.42 -29.24
C LYS A 19 -19.20 1.12 -27.83
N GLY A 20 -20.05 0.57 -26.96
CA GLY A 20 -19.65 0.25 -25.56
C GLY A 20 -19.08 -1.14 -25.35
N THR A 21 -18.99 -2.01 -26.37
CA THR A 21 -18.44 -3.35 -26.19
C THR A 21 -16.95 -3.42 -26.57
N LEU A 22 -16.16 -4.10 -25.70
CA LEU A 22 -14.76 -4.44 -25.98
C LEU A 22 -14.61 -5.87 -26.56
N ASP A 23 -15.68 -6.68 -26.54
CA ASP A 23 -15.63 -8.03 -27.08
C ASP A 23 -15.86 -8.02 -28.60
N ARG A 24 -14.82 -8.43 -29.34
CA ARG A 24 -14.84 -8.47 -30.81
C ARG A 24 -15.99 -9.32 -31.36
N ARG A 25 -16.37 -10.41 -30.70
CA ARG A 25 -17.45 -11.31 -31.14
C ARG A 25 -18.81 -10.61 -31.02
N VAL A 26 -19.05 -9.90 -29.94
CA VAL A 26 -20.27 -9.10 -29.75
C VAL A 26 -20.32 -7.96 -30.78
N TYR A 27 -19.19 -7.28 -30.99
CA TYR A 27 -19.06 -6.22 -31.96
C TYR A 27 -19.42 -6.72 -33.38
N GLN A 28 -18.88 -7.88 -33.80
CA GLN A 28 -19.21 -8.50 -35.11
C GLN A 28 -20.71 -8.82 -35.25
N ARG A 29 -21.31 -9.43 -34.20
CA ARG A 29 -22.74 -9.80 -34.23
C ARG A 29 -23.63 -8.56 -34.37
N LEU A 30 -23.33 -7.48 -33.66
CA LEU A 30 -24.08 -6.23 -33.73
C LEU A 30 -23.89 -5.55 -35.06
N THR A 31 -22.69 -5.53 -35.62
CA THR A 31 -22.42 -5.01 -36.96
C THR A 31 -23.17 -5.78 -38.02
N ALA A 32 -23.20 -7.12 -37.94
CA ALA A 32 -23.95 -7.96 -38.88
C ALA A 32 -25.42 -7.57 -38.94
N VAL A 33 -26.07 -7.37 -37.79
CA VAL A 33 -27.50 -6.98 -37.74
C VAL A 33 -27.71 -5.60 -38.33
N LEU A 34 -26.85 -4.62 -38.04
CA LEU A 34 -26.99 -3.26 -38.58
C LEU A 34 -26.80 -3.24 -40.09
N THR A 35 -25.75 -3.89 -40.60
CA THR A 35 -25.43 -3.89 -42.04
C THR A 35 -26.50 -4.59 -42.89
N VAL A 36 -27.07 -5.71 -42.39
CA VAL A 36 -28.18 -6.36 -43.05
C VAL A 36 -29.48 -5.49 -43.03
N ALA A 37 -29.71 -4.77 -41.92
CA ALA A 37 -30.86 -3.86 -41.80
C ALA A 37 -30.71 -2.61 -42.67
N GLU A 38 -29.51 -2.28 -43.13
CA GLU A 38 -29.20 -1.21 -44.09
C GLU A 38 -29.49 -1.61 -45.56
N GLY A 39 -29.86 -2.88 -45.76
CA GLY A 39 -30.23 -3.37 -47.10
C GLY A 39 -29.14 -4.14 -47.83
N ASN A 40 -27.95 -4.34 -47.20
CA ASN A 40 -26.89 -5.15 -47.79
C ASN A 40 -27.30 -6.63 -47.88
N SER A 41 -26.87 -7.32 -48.92
CA SER A 41 -27.10 -8.75 -49.06
C SER A 41 -26.35 -9.55 -47.97
N ARG A 42 -26.86 -10.74 -47.69
CA ARG A 42 -26.20 -11.60 -46.67
C ARG A 42 -24.84 -12.07 -47.09
N GLU A 43 -24.70 -12.31 -48.39
CA GLU A 43 -23.47 -12.72 -49.04
C GLU A 43 -22.39 -11.64 -48.84
N GLU A 44 -22.73 -10.36 -49.09
CA GLU A 44 -21.84 -9.23 -48.89
C GLU A 44 -21.46 -9.06 -47.41
N VAL A 45 -22.46 -9.15 -46.52
CA VAL A 45 -22.20 -9.02 -45.07
C VAL A 45 -21.35 -10.15 -44.53
N ALA A 46 -21.59 -11.39 -44.95
CA ALA A 46 -20.80 -12.53 -44.56
C ALA A 46 -19.36 -12.40 -45.06
N HIS A 47 -19.17 -11.98 -46.29
CA HIS A 47 -17.86 -11.69 -46.86
C HIS A 47 -17.13 -10.58 -46.12
N LEU A 48 -17.79 -9.44 -45.88
CA LEU A 48 -17.24 -8.29 -45.16
C LEU A 48 -16.77 -8.63 -43.75
N LEU A 49 -17.52 -9.48 -43.04
CA LEU A 49 -17.21 -9.87 -41.66
C LEU A 49 -16.32 -11.10 -41.55
N GLY A 50 -15.99 -11.75 -42.67
CA GLY A 50 -15.18 -12.97 -42.72
C GLY A 50 -15.84 -14.18 -42.01
N ILE A 51 -17.18 -14.32 -42.15
CA ILE A 51 -17.98 -15.36 -41.50
C ILE A 51 -18.78 -16.19 -42.53
N GLY A 52 -19.15 -17.39 -42.14
CA GLY A 52 -20.04 -18.23 -42.99
C GLY A 52 -21.48 -17.72 -42.98
N LEU A 53 -22.20 -17.93 -44.10
CA LEU A 53 -23.63 -17.61 -44.26
C LEU A 53 -24.52 -18.24 -43.19
N THR A 54 -24.21 -19.48 -42.78
CA THR A 54 -24.93 -20.22 -41.74
C THR A 54 -24.79 -19.48 -40.40
N GLN A 55 -23.60 -19.03 -40.04
CA GLN A 55 -23.35 -18.30 -38.82
C GLN A 55 -24.04 -16.93 -38.80
N LEU A 56 -23.99 -16.22 -39.92
CA LEU A 56 -24.76 -14.97 -40.08
C LEU A 56 -26.25 -15.23 -39.91
N GLY A 57 -26.77 -16.28 -40.58
CA GLY A 57 -28.17 -16.68 -40.48
C GLY A 57 -28.60 -16.96 -39.02
N GLU A 58 -27.78 -17.63 -38.26
CA GLU A 58 -28.02 -17.88 -36.82
C GLU A 58 -28.07 -16.59 -35.99
N TRP A 59 -27.11 -15.67 -36.18
CA TRP A 59 -27.13 -14.39 -35.45
C TRP A 59 -28.39 -13.57 -35.76
N LEU A 60 -28.78 -13.52 -37.02
CA LEU A 60 -30.01 -12.83 -37.45
C LEU A 60 -31.27 -13.49 -36.87
N ARG A 61 -31.26 -14.83 -36.76
CA ARG A 61 -32.35 -15.61 -36.14
C ARG A 61 -32.43 -15.34 -34.65
N VAL A 62 -31.29 -15.37 -33.94
CA VAL A 62 -31.22 -15.08 -32.49
C VAL A 62 -31.70 -13.68 -32.20
N TYR A 63 -31.22 -12.68 -32.97
CA TYR A 63 -31.67 -11.30 -32.80
C TYR A 63 -33.20 -11.16 -33.00
N ARG A 64 -33.75 -11.76 -34.05
CA ARG A 64 -35.18 -11.68 -34.40
C ARG A 64 -36.07 -12.33 -33.35
N ASN A 65 -35.68 -13.49 -32.85
CA ASN A 65 -36.51 -14.29 -31.96
C ASN A 65 -36.29 -13.97 -30.47
N LYS A 66 -35.09 -13.55 -30.08
CA LYS A 66 -34.71 -13.40 -28.67
C LYS A 66 -34.17 -12.01 -28.32
N GLY A 67 -34.04 -11.12 -29.31
CA GLY A 67 -33.66 -9.72 -29.11
C GLY A 67 -32.18 -9.45 -28.95
N LEU A 68 -31.84 -8.22 -28.56
CA LEU A 68 -30.51 -7.67 -28.50
C LEU A 68 -29.63 -8.36 -27.43
N ASP A 69 -30.19 -8.55 -26.26
CA ASP A 69 -29.40 -9.13 -25.13
C ASP A 69 -28.98 -10.57 -25.40
N ALA A 70 -29.87 -11.37 -26.01
CA ALA A 70 -29.54 -12.75 -26.39
C ALA A 70 -28.49 -12.79 -27.52
N LEU A 71 -28.50 -11.81 -28.45
CA LEU A 71 -27.45 -11.70 -29.47
C LEU A 71 -26.08 -11.38 -28.85
N CYS A 72 -26.05 -10.55 -27.81
CA CYS A 72 -24.85 -10.16 -27.12
C CYS A 72 -24.35 -11.24 -26.13
N ALA A 73 -25.22 -12.17 -25.73
CA ALA A 73 -24.84 -13.23 -24.78
C ALA A 73 -23.79 -14.14 -25.39
N LEU A 74 -22.66 -14.24 -24.68
CA LEU A 74 -21.61 -15.20 -24.99
C LEU A 74 -21.83 -16.41 -24.10
N HIS A 75 -22.37 -17.50 -24.66
CA HIS A 75 -22.61 -18.77 -23.94
C HIS A 75 -21.32 -19.58 -23.70
N TYR A 76 -20.16 -18.91 -23.81
CA TYR A 76 -18.91 -19.57 -23.48
C TYR A 76 -18.74 -19.63 -21.95
N GLN A 77 -18.91 -20.82 -21.41
CA GLN A 77 -18.77 -21.07 -19.96
C GLN A 77 -17.32 -21.15 -19.49
N GLY A 78 -16.35 -20.97 -20.40
CA GLY A 78 -14.94 -21.17 -20.09
C GLY A 78 -14.57 -22.66 -20.03
N ASP A 79 -13.28 -22.94 -19.98
CA ASP A 79 -12.77 -24.25 -19.59
C ASP A 79 -13.06 -24.43 -18.09
N PRO A 80 -13.74 -25.50 -17.65
CA PRO A 80 -14.00 -25.75 -16.22
C PRO A 80 -12.72 -25.84 -15.37
N GLY A 81 -11.57 -25.94 -16.06
CA GLY A 81 -10.27 -26.06 -15.42
C GLY A 81 -9.97 -27.47 -14.97
N LYS A 82 -8.71 -27.70 -14.55
CA LYS A 82 -8.23 -29.04 -14.18
C LYS A 82 -8.67 -29.47 -12.77
N LEU A 83 -9.16 -28.56 -11.94
CA LEU A 83 -9.60 -28.84 -10.56
C LEU A 83 -11.11 -28.84 -10.47
N THR A 84 -11.67 -29.77 -9.70
CA THR A 84 -13.08 -29.74 -9.29
C THR A 84 -13.34 -28.60 -8.31
N ALA A 85 -14.61 -28.22 -8.11
CA ALA A 85 -14.99 -27.19 -7.15
C ALA A 85 -14.48 -27.51 -5.74
N HIS A 86 -14.63 -28.77 -5.30
CA HIS A 86 -14.14 -29.23 -3.99
C HIS A 86 -12.61 -29.12 -3.85
N GLN A 87 -11.84 -29.44 -4.90
CA GLN A 87 -10.38 -29.28 -4.89
C GLN A 87 -9.96 -27.79 -4.85
N VAL A 88 -10.74 -26.91 -5.48
CA VAL A 88 -10.52 -25.45 -5.39
C VAL A 88 -10.75 -24.96 -3.97
N ASP A 89 -11.79 -25.43 -3.29
CA ASP A 89 -12.07 -25.04 -1.89
C ASP A 89 -10.96 -25.55 -0.95
N GLN A 90 -10.49 -26.79 -1.11
CA GLN A 90 -9.33 -27.30 -0.36
C GLN A 90 -8.06 -26.47 -0.63
N LEU A 91 -7.84 -26.04 -1.88
CA LEU A 91 -6.72 -25.16 -2.20
C LEU A 91 -6.85 -23.81 -1.50
N LYS A 92 -8.04 -23.20 -1.51
CA LYS A 92 -8.29 -21.92 -0.81
C LYS A 92 -8.05 -22.04 0.69
N GLU A 93 -8.55 -23.10 1.31
CA GLU A 93 -8.32 -23.38 2.73
C GLU A 93 -6.82 -23.52 3.01
N LYS A 94 -6.10 -24.30 2.20
CA LYS A 94 -4.66 -24.48 2.40
C LYS A 94 -3.86 -23.19 2.18
N VAL A 95 -4.22 -22.38 1.18
CA VAL A 95 -3.59 -21.08 0.94
C VAL A 95 -3.84 -20.10 2.10
N SER A 96 -5.03 -20.12 2.69
CA SER A 96 -5.39 -19.24 3.81
C SER A 96 -4.51 -19.45 5.06
N THR A 97 -3.87 -20.60 5.21
CA THR A 97 -2.91 -20.86 6.30
C THR A 97 -1.57 -20.14 6.12
N GLY A 98 -1.32 -19.51 4.95
CA GLY A 98 -0.06 -18.80 4.67
C GLY A 98 1.16 -19.70 4.51
N CYS A 99 0.96 -21.03 4.30
CA CYS A 99 2.06 -22.00 4.26
C CYS A 99 2.92 -21.94 2.99
N PHE A 100 2.40 -21.36 1.90
CA PHE A 100 3.11 -21.30 0.63
C PHE A 100 3.88 -19.97 0.47
N ARG A 101 5.18 -20.07 0.20
CA ARG A 101 6.09 -18.92 -0.01
C ARG A 101 6.17 -18.49 -1.48
N ASN A 102 5.83 -19.38 -2.41
CA ASN A 102 5.85 -19.10 -3.84
C ASN A 102 4.86 -20.02 -4.58
N SER A 103 4.59 -19.68 -5.84
CA SER A 103 3.65 -20.43 -6.69
C SER A 103 4.13 -21.84 -7.05
N ASP A 104 5.44 -22.12 -6.97
CA ASP A 104 5.96 -23.45 -7.26
C ASP A 104 5.61 -24.45 -6.15
N GLN A 105 5.64 -24.03 -4.89
CA GLN A 105 5.17 -24.86 -3.77
C GLN A 105 3.70 -25.23 -3.91
N ILE A 106 2.86 -24.31 -4.40
CA ILE A 106 1.45 -24.61 -4.70
C ILE A 106 1.35 -25.63 -5.83
N ARG A 107 2.15 -25.47 -6.89
CA ARG A 107 2.20 -26.41 -8.02
C ARG A 107 2.58 -27.81 -7.56
N GLN A 108 3.61 -27.96 -6.72
CA GLN A 108 4.04 -29.23 -6.15
C GLN A 108 2.96 -29.84 -5.25
N TRP A 109 2.31 -29.03 -4.43
CA TRP A 109 1.23 -29.49 -3.56
C TRP A 109 0.02 -30.01 -4.38
N LEU A 110 -0.39 -29.29 -5.42
CA LEU A 110 -1.46 -29.71 -6.33
C LEU A 110 -1.14 -31.07 -7.00
N GLN A 111 0.10 -31.21 -7.44
CA GLN A 111 0.56 -32.48 -8.03
C GLN A 111 0.57 -33.60 -7.00
N GLY A 112 1.09 -33.38 -5.80
CA GLY A 112 1.19 -34.40 -4.76
C GLY A 112 -0.17 -34.77 -4.15
N THR A 113 -1.09 -33.81 -4.03
CA THR A 113 -2.38 -34.04 -3.35
C THR A 113 -3.48 -34.51 -4.31
N PHE A 114 -3.52 -33.96 -5.53
CA PHE A 114 -4.60 -34.20 -6.48
C PHE A 114 -4.12 -34.92 -7.77
N GLY A 115 -2.82 -35.10 -7.93
CA GLY A 115 -2.26 -35.69 -9.17
C GLY A 115 -2.35 -34.73 -10.37
N VAL A 116 -2.67 -33.43 -10.14
CA VAL A 116 -2.93 -32.46 -11.22
C VAL A 116 -1.72 -31.59 -11.46
N SER A 117 -1.16 -31.68 -12.66
CA SER A 117 0.00 -30.88 -13.08
C SER A 117 -0.41 -29.54 -13.69
N TYR A 118 0.28 -28.49 -13.26
CA TYR A 118 0.21 -27.15 -13.83
C TYR A 118 1.58 -26.67 -14.30
N THR A 119 1.59 -25.83 -15.33
CA THR A 119 2.77 -25.03 -15.67
C THR A 119 2.95 -23.87 -14.66
N PRO A 120 4.14 -23.26 -14.55
CA PRO A 120 4.36 -22.10 -13.67
C PRO A 120 3.42 -20.92 -13.97
N SER A 121 3.07 -20.68 -15.24
CA SER A 121 2.08 -19.67 -15.62
C SER A 121 0.66 -20.13 -15.30
N GLY A 122 0.33 -21.39 -15.59
CA GLY A 122 -1.00 -21.93 -15.36
C GLY A 122 -1.43 -21.91 -13.88
N VAL A 123 -0.50 -22.16 -12.92
CA VAL A 123 -0.84 -22.03 -11.51
C VAL A 123 -1.09 -20.59 -11.12
N LYS A 124 -0.36 -19.62 -11.67
CA LYS A 124 -0.60 -18.18 -11.41
C LYS A 124 -1.96 -17.74 -11.94
N ASP A 125 -2.35 -18.24 -13.12
CA ASP A 125 -3.66 -17.96 -13.70
C ASP A 125 -4.80 -18.61 -12.90
N LEU A 126 -4.60 -19.83 -12.41
CA LEU A 126 -5.52 -20.47 -11.47
C LEU A 126 -5.71 -19.61 -10.21
N LEU A 127 -4.62 -19.21 -9.57
CA LEU A 127 -4.67 -18.42 -8.34
C LEU A 127 -5.42 -17.09 -8.56
N ARG A 128 -5.12 -16.38 -9.66
CA ARG A 128 -5.83 -15.15 -10.02
C ARG A 128 -7.32 -15.38 -10.23
N ARG A 129 -7.70 -16.48 -10.94
CA ARG A 129 -9.08 -16.85 -11.20
C ARG A 129 -9.88 -17.13 -9.94
N ILE A 130 -9.25 -17.77 -8.94
CA ILE A 130 -9.92 -18.10 -7.65
C ILE A 130 -9.80 -17.00 -6.59
N GLY A 131 -9.27 -15.82 -6.95
CA GLY A 131 -9.17 -14.65 -6.08
C GLY A 131 -8.02 -14.70 -5.08
N VAL A 132 -6.97 -15.48 -5.35
CA VAL A 132 -5.75 -15.55 -4.54
C VAL A 132 -4.68 -14.62 -5.10
N SER A 133 -4.08 -13.79 -4.26
CA SER A 133 -2.98 -12.89 -4.60
C SER A 133 -1.79 -13.07 -3.67
N TYR A 134 -0.62 -12.63 -4.13
CA TYR A 134 0.62 -12.73 -3.35
C TYR A 134 0.79 -11.49 -2.48
N HIS A 135 0.87 -11.70 -1.17
CA HIS A 135 1.01 -10.63 -0.20
C HIS A 135 2.28 -10.78 0.64
N LYS A 136 2.84 -9.65 1.04
CA LYS A 136 3.85 -9.64 2.10
C LYS A 136 3.14 -9.91 3.42
N VAL A 137 3.69 -10.85 4.21
CA VAL A 137 3.21 -11.08 5.59
C VAL A 137 3.48 -9.82 6.41
N SER A 138 2.45 -9.32 7.08
CA SER A 138 2.55 -8.21 8.01
C SER A 138 2.67 -8.75 9.43
N GLY A 139 3.76 -8.40 10.12
CA GLY A 139 3.87 -8.63 11.55
C GLY A 139 3.00 -7.63 12.32
N PHE A 140 2.44 -8.07 13.43
CA PHE A 140 1.85 -7.18 14.44
C PHE A 140 2.50 -7.42 15.78
N LEU A 141 2.57 -6.40 16.60
CA LEU A 141 3.08 -6.55 17.96
C LEU A 141 1.94 -7.07 18.84
N TRP A 142 1.97 -8.35 19.17
CA TRP A 142 0.92 -9.05 19.93
C TRP A 142 0.68 -8.46 21.34
N LYS A 143 1.65 -7.69 21.88
CA LYS A 143 1.52 -6.91 23.12
C LYS A 143 0.85 -5.54 22.92
N ALA A 144 0.52 -5.14 21.69
CA ALA A 144 -0.17 -3.90 21.43
C ALA A 144 -1.62 -3.97 21.94
N ASP A 145 -2.08 -2.87 22.53
CA ASP A 145 -3.44 -2.74 23.05
C ASP A 145 -4.25 -1.88 22.04
N PRO A 146 -5.18 -2.49 21.27
CA PRO A 146 -5.98 -1.76 20.30
C PRO A 146 -6.84 -0.66 20.92
N ASP A 147 -7.37 -0.88 22.12
CA ASP A 147 -8.23 0.10 22.80
C ASP A 147 -7.43 1.36 23.16
N LYS A 148 -6.20 1.18 23.65
CA LYS A 148 -5.26 2.30 23.89
C LYS A 148 -4.85 3.01 22.60
N GLN A 149 -4.64 2.26 21.51
CA GLN A 149 -4.34 2.84 20.20
C GLN A 149 -5.52 3.69 19.69
N HIS A 150 -6.75 3.20 19.77
CA HIS A 150 -7.94 3.97 19.41
C HIS A 150 -8.12 5.22 20.28
N ALA A 151 -7.90 5.09 21.59
CA ALA A 151 -7.93 6.25 22.49
C ALA A 151 -6.85 7.30 22.14
N PHE A 152 -5.66 6.84 21.74
CA PHE A 152 -4.58 7.72 21.29
C PHE A 152 -4.95 8.44 19.98
N VAL A 153 -5.48 7.74 18.99
CA VAL A 153 -5.92 8.35 17.73
C VAL A 153 -7.05 9.38 17.96
N LYS A 154 -7.99 9.09 18.87
CA LYS A 154 -9.01 10.06 19.29
C LYS A 154 -8.38 11.30 19.96
N ARG A 155 -7.31 11.13 20.73
CA ARG A 155 -6.56 12.23 21.37
C ARG A 155 -5.85 13.10 20.33
N ILE A 156 -5.20 12.48 19.32
CA ILE A 156 -4.62 13.22 18.18
C ILE A 156 -5.68 14.08 17.50
N ALA A 157 -6.83 13.49 17.15
CA ALA A 157 -7.93 14.22 16.51
C ALA A 157 -8.50 15.34 17.39
N ARG A 158 -8.48 15.21 18.72
CA ARG A 158 -8.83 16.27 19.66
C ARG A 158 -7.80 17.39 19.61
N HIS A 159 -6.51 17.11 19.73
CA HIS A 159 -5.44 18.12 19.67
C HIS A 159 -5.48 18.88 18.33
N GLN A 160 -5.73 18.18 17.22
CA GLN A 160 -5.87 18.80 15.90
C GLN A 160 -7.06 19.79 15.85
N ARG A 161 -8.20 19.41 16.43
CA ARG A 161 -9.38 20.29 16.50
C ARG A 161 -9.14 21.49 17.43
N GLU A 162 -8.48 21.26 18.56
CA GLU A 162 -8.14 22.34 19.50
C GLU A 162 -7.20 23.36 18.87
N ALA A 163 -6.15 22.92 18.17
CA ALA A 163 -5.20 23.78 17.47
C ALA A 163 -5.83 24.65 16.37
N LYS A 164 -6.94 24.18 15.77
CA LYS A 164 -7.66 24.89 14.70
C LYS A 164 -8.81 25.76 15.16
N ARG A 165 -9.08 25.87 16.47
CA ARG A 165 -10.14 26.74 17.00
C ARG A 165 -9.79 28.22 16.81
N PRO A 166 -10.76 29.07 16.47
CA PRO A 166 -10.53 30.50 16.46
C PRO A 166 -10.03 30.98 17.83
N GLY A 167 -8.94 31.75 17.85
CA GLY A 167 -8.32 32.25 19.10
C GLY A 167 -7.49 31.21 19.86
N ALA A 168 -7.29 30.01 19.33
CA ALA A 168 -6.37 29.03 19.93
C ALA A 168 -4.92 29.52 19.83
N PRO A 169 -4.06 29.19 20.81
CA PRO A 169 -2.63 29.48 20.74
C PRO A 169 -2.02 28.78 19.51
N ARG A 170 -1.05 29.42 18.88
CA ARG A 170 -0.32 28.84 17.74
C ARG A 170 0.33 27.54 18.20
N THR A 171 -0.22 26.42 17.74
CA THR A 171 0.12 25.09 18.22
C THR A 171 0.78 24.29 17.12
N HIS A 172 1.98 23.76 17.39
CA HIS A 172 2.61 22.75 16.54
C HIS A 172 2.56 21.39 17.23
N ARG A 173 2.23 20.37 16.43
CA ARG A 173 2.18 18.97 16.87
C ARG A 173 3.35 18.22 16.24
N TYR A 174 4.12 17.51 17.04
CA TYR A 174 5.27 16.78 16.57
C TYR A 174 5.20 15.30 16.97
N TYR A 175 5.55 14.43 16.04
CA TYR A 175 5.92 13.05 16.35
C TYR A 175 7.43 13.01 16.55
N VAL A 176 7.87 12.57 17.71
CA VAL A 176 9.28 12.60 18.12
C VAL A 176 9.77 11.20 18.42
N ASP A 177 10.89 10.85 17.85
CA ASP A 177 11.52 9.54 18.07
C ASP A 177 13.00 9.57 17.68
N ALA A 178 13.70 8.52 18.07
CA ALA A 178 15.11 8.33 17.73
C ALA A 178 15.32 7.20 16.72
N CYS A 179 16.13 7.47 15.71
CA CYS A 179 16.57 6.46 14.75
C CYS A 179 18.08 6.21 14.90
N HIS A 180 18.50 4.96 14.74
CA HIS A 180 19.87 4.53 15.02
C HIS A 180 20.50 3.77 13.84
N PRO A 181 20.69 4.40 12.66
CA PRO A 181 21.34 3.73 11.55
C PRO A 181 22.79 3.39 11.85
N VAL A 182 23.20 2.23 11.35
CA VAL A 182 24.58 1.72 11.53
C VAL A 182 25.26 1.69 10.17
N TRP A 183 26.41 2.35 10.07
CA TRP A 183 27.16 2.43 8.84
C TRP A 183 27.51 1.04 8.28
N GLY A 184 27.14 0.84 7.01
CA GLY A 184 27.41 -0.39 6.29
C GLY A 184 26.52 -1.59 6.63
N LEU A 185 25.47 -1.44 7.45
CA LEU A 185 24.53 -2.53 7.76
C LEU A 185 23.16 -2.37 7.08
N ASP A 186 22.74 -1.17 6.73
CA ASP A 186 21.44 -0.90 6.10
C ASP A 186 21.43 -1.13 4.56
N LEU A 187 22.35 -1.97 4.05
CA LEU A 187 22.62 -2.19 2.61
C LEU A 187 21.70 -3.23 1.95
N VAL A 188 20.60 -3.60 2.57
CA VAL A 188 19.67 -4.60 2.00
C VAL A 188 18.71 -3.91 1.02
N TYR A 189 19.06 -3.94 -0.26
CA TYR A 189 18.21 -3.44 -1.35
C TYR A 189 18.28 -4.35 -2.57
N CYS A 190 17.29 -4.24 -3.45
CA CYS A 190 17.28 -4.91 -4.75
C CYS A 190 17.61 -3.89 -5.84
N CYS A 191 18.43 -4.27 -6.81
CA CYS A 191 18.76 -3.45 -7.97
C CYS A 191 18.68 -4.26 -9.27
N TRP A 192 18.58 -3.56 -10.38
CA TRP A 192 18.62 -4.18 -11.70
C TRP A 192 20.07 -4.41 -12.11
N LEU A 193 20.41 -5.65 -12.48
CA LEU A 193 21.71 -6.06 -12.98
C LEU A 193 21.55 -6.87 -14.26
N LEU A 194 22.60 -6.94 -15.05
CA LEU A 194 22.62 -7.87 -16.20
C LEU A 194 22.56 -9.32 -15.71
N VAL A 195 21.94 -10.17 -16.52
CA VAL A 195 21.85 -11.60 -16.20
C VAL A 195 23.24 -12.18 -15.96
N GLY A 196 23.39 -12.86 -14.84
CA GLY A 196 24.69 -13.46 -14.44
C GLY A 196 25.61 -12.52 -13.65
N GLN A 197 25.31 -11.21 -13.54
CA GLN A 197 26.07 -10.30 -12.70
C GLN A 197 25.65 -10.40 -11.23
N ARG A 198 26.63 -10.13 -10.35
CA ARG A 198 26.42 -9.96 -8.89
C ARG A 198 27.07 -8.65 -8.48
N LEU A 199 26.33 -7.83 -7.74
CA LEU A 199 26.88 -6.66 -7.07
C LEU A 199 27.31 -7.07 -5.66
N LEU A 200 28.61 -6.96 -5.39
CA LEU A 200 29.15 -7.13 -4.05
C LEU A 200 29.44 -5.76 -3.47
N VAL A 201 28.89 -5.49 -2.30
CA VAL A 201 29.06 -4.23 -1.60
C VAL A 201 29.74 -4.50 -0.26
N GLY A 202 30.79 -3.73 0.04
CA GLY A 202 31.50 -3.85 1.32
C GLY A 202 30.59 -3.48 2.49
N MET A 203 30.43 -4.38 3.45
CA MET A 203 29.66 -4.12 4.66
C MET A 203 30.57 -3.63 5.78
N GLY A 204 30.09 -2.68 6.58
CA GLY A 204 30.78 -2.20 7.76
C GLY A 204 30.79 -3.22 8.90
N SER A 205 31.68 -3.03 9.87
CA SER A 205 31.80 -3.89 11.07
C SER A 205 30.69 -3.67 12.12
N GLY A 206 29.73 -2.79 11.87
CA GLY A 206 28.64 -2.47 12.80
C GLY A 206 29.04 -1.59 13.99
N ARG A 207 30.27 -1.09 14.05
CA ARG A 207 30.77 -0.31 15.20
C ARG A 207 30.44 1.19 15.16
N LYS A 208 30.16 1.75 13.97
CA LYS A 208 29.85 3.16 13.83
C LYS A 208 28.33 3.33 13.67
N ARG A 209 27.70 3.86 14.71
CA ARG A 209 26.26 4.16 14.76
C ARG A 209 26.04 5.67 14.75
N LEU A 210 25.11 6.13 13.93
CA LEU A 210 24.58 7.48 13.97
C LEU A 210 23.29 7.47 14.80
N ASN A 211 23.14 8.38 15.74
CA ASN A 211 21.91 8.57 16.47
C ASN A 211 21.23 9.84 15.94
N ILE A 212 20.01 9.70 15.50
CA ILE A 212 19.17 10.78 14.95
C ILE A 212 18.00 10.94 15.91
N LEU A 213 17.93 12.06 16.61
CA LEU A 213 16.71 12.44 17.34
C LEU A 213 15.96 13.40 16.44
N GLY A 214 14.74 13.05 16.05
CA GLY A 214 13.94 13.82 15.10
C GLY A 214 12.54 14.12 15.58
N ALA A 215 11.97 15.19 15.02
CA ALA A 215 10.60 15.61 15.19
C ALA A 215 9.99 15.91 13.83
N TYR A 216 8.82 15.39 13.57
CA TYR A 216 8.07 15.63 12.35
C TYR A 216 6.73 16.27 12.65
N CYS A 217 6.46 17.44 12.03
CA CYS A 217 5.19 18.15 12.15
C CYS A 217 4.19 17.70 11.07
N PRO A 218 3.07 17.05 11.42
CA PRO A 218 2.08 16.63 10.42
C PRO A 218 1.24 17.79 9.87
N ASP A 219 1.27 18.94 10.52
CA ASP A 219 0.52 20.14 10.12
C ASP A 219 1.30 20.95 9.06
N ASP A 220 2.64 20.78 9.03
CA ASP A 220 3.54 21.31 8.00
C ASP A 220 4.60 20.28 7.64
N HIS A 221 4.51 19.72 6.44
CA HIS A 221 5.38 18.63 5.99
C HIS A 221 6.85 19.06 5.75
N GLU A 222 7.15 20.34 5.78
CA GLU A 222 8.50 20.88 5.68
C GLU A 222 9.18 21.00 7.05
N TYR A 223 8.42 20.89 8.16
CA TYR A 223 8.98 20.92 9.50
C TYR A 223 9.45 19.53 9.92
N ILE A 224 10.70 19.24 9.54
CA ILE A 224 11.45 18.06 9.97
C ILE A 224 12.67 18.58 10.76
N ASP A 225 12.52 18.66 12.07
CA ASP A 225 13.57 19.11 12.96
C ASP A 225 14.35 17.90 13.47
N TYR A 226 15.67 17.95 13.45
CA TYR A 226 16.48 16.83 13.86
C TYR A 226 17.81 17.25 14.48
N ARG A 227 18.41 16.31 15.22
CA ARG A 227 19.76 16.42 15.74
C ARG A 227 20.52 15.12 15.51
N LEU A 228 21.70 15.23 14.96
CA LEU A 228 22.63 14.11 14.80
C LEU A 228 23.61 14.07 15.97
N THR A 229 23.88 12.88 16.50
CA THR A 229 24.89 12.67 17.54
C THR A 229 25.50 11.27 17.43
N ARG A 230 26.74 11.14 17.91
CA ARG A 230 27.39 9.83 18.11
C ARG A 230 27.19 9.31 19.52
N ASP A 231 26.78 10.18 20.44
CA ASP A 231 26.51 9.84 21.83
C ASP A 231 25.16 9.18 21.98
N ASN A 232 24.99 8.40 23.05
CA ASN A 232 23.71 7.82 23.39
C ASN A 232 22.69 8.93 23.72
N ILE A 233 21.48 8.81 23.18
CA ILE A 233 20.39 9.71 23.49
C ILE A 233 19.95 9.50 24.95
N ASN A 234 19.96 10.55 25.72
CA ASN A 234 19.56 10.62 27.13
C ASN A 234 18.69 11.83 27.39
N GLY A 235 18.27 12.04 28.64
CA GLY A 235 17.40 13.15 29.01
C GLY A 235 18.00 14.53 28.73
N GLU A 236 19.31 14.71 28.89
CA GLU A 236 20.01 15.96 28.58
C GLU A 236 20.02 16.25 27.08
N GLN A 237 20.29 15.22 26.27
CA GLN A 237 20.24 15.33 24.82
C GLN A 237 18.82 15.68 24.35
N PHE A 238 17.80 15.11 25.00
CA PHE A 238 16.41 15.44 24.69
C PHE A 238 16.05 16.88 25.10
N VAL A 239 16.45 17.35 26.28
CA VAL A 239 16.26 18.76 26.67
C VAL A 239 16.95 19.72 25.69
N ASN A 240 18.16 19.39 25.24
CA ASN A 240 18.85 20.18 24.23
C ASN A 240 18.09 20.20 22.89
N PHE A 241 17.43 19.10 22.55
CA PHE A 241 16.55 19.04 21.37
C PHE A 241 15.28 19.87 21.53
N LEU A 242 14.66 19.87 22.71
CA LEU A 242 13.51 20.76 22.99
C LEU A 242 13.88 22.24 22.88
N ARG A 243 15.08 22.62 23.35
CA ARG A 243 15.61 23.98 23.19
C ARG A 243 15.82 24.34 21.72
N LEU A 244 16.30 23.38 20.92
CA LEU A 244 16.45 23.54 19.48
C LEU A 244 15.07 23.80 18.83
N LEU A 245 14.06 22.97 19.09
CA LEU A 245 12.70 23.17 18.59
C LEU A 245 12.15 24.54 18.96
N TRP A 246 12.36 24.94 20.20
CA TRP A 246 11.89 26.25 20.66
C TRP A 246 12.58 27.41 19.94
N SER A 247 13.89 27.30 19.70
CA SER A 247 14.64 28.36 18.99
C SER A 247 14.33 28.43 17.51
N MET A 248 13.98 27.31 16.88
CA MET A 248 13.63 27.25 15.44
C MET A 248 12.19 27.73 15.17
N HIS A 249 11.31 27.64 16.16
CA HIS A 249 9.89 27.98 16.02
C HIS A 249 9.45 29.00 17.11
N PRO A 250 10.05 30.20 17.13
CA PRO A 250 9.82 31.19 18.19
C PRO A 250 8.38 31.74 18.25
N GLU A 251 7.65 31.58 17.15
CA GLU A 251 6.26 31.98 17.05
C GLU A 251 5.28 30.97 17.64
N THR A 252 5.74 29.79 18.04
CA THR A 252 4.91 28.69 18.55
C THR A 252 4.64 28.91 20.04
N GLU A 253 3.37 29.01 20.39
CA GLU A 253 2.92 29.23 21.78
C GLU A 253 2.67 27.89 22.50
N ARG A 254 2.45 26.81 21.76
CA ARG A 254 2.19 25.46 22.30
C ARG A 254 2.79 24.37 21.45
N PHE A 255 3.61 23.54 22.07
CA PHE A 255 4.21 22.35 21.46
C PHE A 255 3.55 21.09 22.03
N ILE A 256 2.99 20.24 21.16
CA ILE A 256 2.46 18.93 21.54
C ILE A 256 3.35 17.86 20.92
N LEU A 257 4.10 17.14 21.76
CA LEU A 257 5.07 16.14 21.33
C LEU A 257 4.52 14.74 21.60
N TYR A 258 4.27 13.97 20.54
CA TYR A 258 3.92 12.56 20.65
C TYR A 258 5.20 11.76 20.75
N VAL A 259 5.45 11.15 21.90
CA VAL A 259 6.67 10.40 22.24
C VAL A 259 6.35 8.97 22.62
N ASP A 260 7.26 8.05 22.38
CA ASP A 260 7.14 6.67 22.83
C ASP A 260 7.44 6.50 24.34
N GLY A 261 7.56 5.25 24.80
CA GLY A 261 7.84 4.93 26.19
C GLY A 261 9.34 4.92 26.57
N ALA A 262 10.22 5.55 25.81
CA ALA A 262 11.64 5.55 26.12
C ALA A 262 11.93 6.26 27.47
N ARG A 263 12.75 5.64 28.32
CA ARG A 263 12.98 6.09 29.69
C ARG A 263 13.54 7.49 29.81
N TYR A 264 14.27 7.98 28.81
CA TYR A 264 14.85 9.33 28.85
C TYR A 264 13.81 10.44 28.77
N TYR A 265 12.62 10.20 28.19
CA TYR A 265 11.52 11.17 28.20
C TYR A 265 10.94 11.43 29.60
N ASP A 266 11.05 10.42 30.48
CA ASP A 266 10.55 10.48 31.87
C ASP A 266 11.66 10.78 32.91
N SER A 267 12.86 11.14 32.44
CA SER A 267 14.00 11.43 33.31
C SER A 267 13.81 12.69 34.16
N PRO A 268 14.46 12.79 35.35
CA PRO A 268 14.34 13.96 36.21
C PRO A 268 14.69 15.29 35.54
N VAL A 269 15.71 15.30 34.67
CA VAL A 269 16.14 16.50 33.97
C VAL A 269 15.08 17.00 32.97
N VAL A 270 14.39 16.08 32.30
CA VAL A 270 13.29 16.41 31.38
C VAL A 270 12.08 16.92 32.14
N LYS A 271 11.68 16.25 33.25
CA LYS A 271 10.56 16.69 34.10
C LYS A 271 10.78 18.09 34.65
N GLU A 272 12.00 18.38 35.16
CA GLU A 272 12.33 19.68 35.67
C GLU A 272 12.33 20.76 34.58
N TRP A 273 12.81 20.45 33.38
CA TRP A 273 12.76 21.37 32.26
C TRP A 273 11.32 21.66 31.84
N LEU A 274 10.47 20.64 31.67
CA LEU A 274 9.06 20.79 31.31
C LEU A 274 8.25 21.57 32.35
N ARG A 275 8.58 21.43 33.63
CA ARG A 275 7.95 22.22 34.69
C ARG A 275 8.17 23.75 34.51
N ARG A 276 9.32 24.13 33.93
CA ARG A 276 9.67 25.53 33.62
C ARG A 276 9.19 25.99 32.26
N HIS A 277 8.75 25.05 31.41
CA HIS A 277 8.32 25.30 30.04
C HIS A 277 6.94 24.70 29.79
N PRO A 278 5.87 25.33 30.36
CA PRO A 278 4.51 24.82 30.28
C PRO A 278 3.91 24.82 28.86
N GLU A 279 4.55 25.51 27.90
CA GLU A 279 4.23 25.47 26.49
C GLU A 279 4.50 24.10 25.84
N PHE A 280 5.36 23.25 26.44
CA PHE A 280 5.69 21.90 25.95
C PHE A 280 4.86 20.83 26.64
N HIS A 281 4.10 20.07 25.85
CA HIS A 281 3.28 18.98 26.32
C HIS A 281 3.72 17.64 25.71
N LEU A 282 4.21 16.73 26.54
CA LEU A 282 4.48 15.35 26.10
C LEU A 282 3.19 14.53 26.15
N SER A 283 2.82 13.94 25.02
CA SER A 283 1.69 13.02 24.87
C SER A 283 2.19 11.64 24.54
N GLN A 284 2.19 10.74 25.53
CA GLN A 284 2.74 9.41 25.35
C GLN A 284 1.94 8.57 24.36
N ILE A 285 2.64 7.95 23.42
CA ILE A 285 2.15 6.93 22.51
C ILE A 285 1.97 5.63 23.31
N PRO A 286 0.92 4.83 23.08
CA PRO A 286 0.77 3.55 23.74
C PRO A 286 1.97 2.62 23.52
N ALA A 287 2.35 1.86 24.52
CA ALA A 287 3.44 0.90 24.39
C ALA A 287 3.17 -0.10 23.24
N TYR A 288 4.23 -0.57 22.60
CA TYR A 288 4.16 -1.51 21.46
C TYR A 288 3.30 -1.03 20.28
N SER A 289 3.28 0.27 20.01
CA SER A 289 2.38 0.88 19.01
C SER A 289 3.11 1.72 17.94
N PRO A 290 4.16 1.20 17.26
CA PRO A 290 4.87 1.94 16.22
C PRO A 290 3.97 2.27 15.02
N ASN A 291 2.90 1.50 14.80
CA ASN A 291 1.91 1.73 13.74
C ASN A 291 1.16 3.06 13.89
N VAL A 292 1.07 3.62 15.10
CA VAL A 292 0.47 4.94 15.37
C VAL A 292 1.52 6.03 15.65
N ASN A 293 2.81 5.72 15.53
CA ASN A 293 3.90 6.69 15.56
C ASN A 293 4.26 7.10 14.11
N LEU A 294 3.85 8.30 13.72
CA LEU A 294 3.98 8.74 12.33
C LEU A 294 5.45 8.87 11.88
N ILE A 295 6.35 9.26 12.78
CA ILE A 295 7.77 9.45 12.47
C ILE A 295 8.47 8.15 12.04
N GLU A 296 7.94 6.98 12.39
CA GLU A 296 8.44 5.70 11.92
C GLU A 296 8.37 5.57 10.38
N ARG A 297 7.38 6.25 9.77
CA ARG A 297 7.30 6.32 8.31
C ARG A 297 8.38 7.22 7.73
N LEU A 298 8.75 8.29 8.44
CA LEU A 298 9.88 9.15 8.06
C LEU A 298 11.19 8.36 8.13
N TRP A 299 11.40 7.56 9.17
CA TRP A 299 12.60 6.71 9.28
C TRP A 299 12.68 5.67 8.16
N LYS A 300 11.54 5.10 7.78
CA LYS A 300 11.47 4.20 6.63
C LYS A 300 11.78 4.91 5.32
N PHE A 301 11.28 6.12 5.14
CA PHE A 301 11.57 6.98 4.00
C PHE A 301 13.07 7.35 3.94
N LEU A 302 13.63 7.83 5.05
CA LEU A 302 15.05 8.14 5.19
C LEU A 302 15.94 6.94 4.86
N ARG A 303 15.57 5.75 5.36
CA ARG A 303 16.28 4.52 5.03
C ARG A 303 16.29 4.26 3.53
N ALA A 304 15.18 4.40 2.86
CA ALA A 304 15.09 4.19 1.41
C ALA A 304 15.87 5.23 0.60
N LYS A 305 15.90 6.50 1.03
CA LYS A 305 16.53 7.59 0.29
C LYS A 305 18.03 7.74 0.58
N ALA A 306 18.44 7.60 1.83
CA ALA A 306 19.81 7.87 2.27
C ALA A 306 20.59 6.61 2.65
N LEU A 307 19.99 5.61 3.29
CA LEU A 307 20.74 4.53 3.95
C LEU A 307 20.85 3.26 3.10
N CYS A 308 19.85 2.93 2.28
CA CYS A 308 19.88 1.76 1.37
C CYS A 308 20.78 1.97 0.14
N ARG A 309 21.97 2.49 0.38
CA ARG A 309 23.02 2.66 -0.63
C ARG A 309 24.39 2.54 0.03
N TRP A 310 25.41 2.22 -0.76
CA TRP A 310 26.77 2.15 -0.23
C TRP A 310 27.35 3.55 0.01
N HIS A 311 27.94 3.74 1.17
CA HIS A 311 28.68 4.93 1.56
C HIS A 311 30.13 4.55 1.85
N LYS A 312 31.06 5.24 1.21
CA LYS A 312 32.50 4.97 1.36
C LYS A 312 32.96 5.18 2.80
N THR A 313 32.44 6.24 3.45
CA THR A 313 32.76 6.59 4.82
C THR A 313 31.51 6.77 5.66
N PHE A 314 31.67 6.80 6.99
CA PHE A 314 30.60 7.13 7.91
C PHE A 314 30.13 8.57 7.71
N GLU A 315 31.02 9.47 7.42
CA GLU A 315 30.77 10.88 7.14
C GLU A 315 29.93 11.07 5.88
N ASP A 316 30.18 10.27 4.82
CA ASP A 316 29.33 10.26 3.61
C ASP A 316 27.90 9.81 3.92
N MET A 317 27.72 8.80 4.79
CA MET A 317 26.39 8.38 5.23
C MET A 317 25.71 9.49 6.03
N GLN A 318 26.43 10.15 6.94
CA GLN A 318 25.90 11.27 7.72
C GLN A 318 25.49 12.43 6.81
N ALA A 319 26.31 12.80 5.85
CA ALA A 319 26.00 13.85 4.87
C ALA A 319 24.75 13.51 4.06
N ALA A 320 24.62 12.26 3.60
CA ALA A 320 23.43 11.80 2.87
C ALA A 320 22.14 11.83 3.72
N VAL A 321 22.24 11.57 5.02
CA VAL A 321 21.12 11.71 5.96
C VAL A 321 20.73 13.18 6.11
N SER A 322 21.70 14.07 6.32
CA SER A 322 21.46 15.52 6.42
C SER A 322 20.85 16.07 5.13
N GLU A 323 21.37 15.71 3.96
CA GLU A 323 20.83 16.14 2.66
C GLU A 323 19.34 15.86 2.52
N VAL A 324 18.89 14.68 2.92
CA VAL A 324 17.48 14.31 2.83
C VAL A 324 16.62 15.04 3.87
N LEU A 325 17.13 15.26 5.08
CA LEU A 325 16.37 15.89 6.17
C LEU A 325 16.38 17.42 6.08
N ASP A 326 17.41 18.04 5.49
CA ASP A 326 17.54 19.48 5.31
C ASP A 326 16.75 19.99 4.10
N HIS A 327 16.40 19.12 3.15
CA HIS A 327 15.68 19.46 1.92
C HIS A 327 14.37 18.68 1.77
N PRO A 328 13.42 18.75 2.75
CA PRO A 328 12.13 18.06 2.66
C PRO A 328 11.26 18.54 1.50
N GLU A 329 11.47 19.77 1.02
CA GLU A 329 10.79 20.35 -0.13
C GLU A 329 11.01 19.56 -1.42
N ASP A 330 12.17 18.93 -1.61
CA ASP A 330 12.48 18.08 -2.77
C ASP A 330 11.61 16.81 -2.81
N TYR A 331 11.09 16.42 -1.66
CA TYR A 331 10.28 15.20 -1.46
C TYR A 331 8.82 15.50 -1.11
N ARG A 332 8.37 16.75 -1.27
CA ARG A 332 7.02 17.21 -0.85
C ARG A 332 5.90 16.30 -1.31
N GLY A 333 5.92 15.85 -2.57
CA GLY A 333 4.90 14.96 -3.13
C GLY A 333 4.85 13.59 -2.45
N GLU A 334 6.01 12.99 -2.18
CA GLU A 334 6.13 11.71 -1.49
C GLU A 334 5.73 11.83 -0.02
N LEU A 335 6.23 12.86 0.67
CA LEU A 335 5.94 13.11 2.08
C LEU A 335 4.43 13.36 2.31
N ARG A 336 3.78 14.17 1.49
CA ARG A 336 2.32 14.40 1.57
C ARG A 336 1.50 13.12 1.46
N THR A 337 1.97 12.16 0.67
CA THR A 337 1.28 10.87 0.50
C THR A 337 1.58 9.90 1.64
N LEU A 338 2.83 9.87 2.10
CA LEU A 338 3.32 8.92 3.10
C LEU A 338 2.95 9.34 4.52
N MET A 339 3.07 10.64 4.84
CA MET A 339 3.01 11.19 6.19
C MET A 339 1.58 11.63 6.56
N THR A 340 0.63 10.73 6.37
CA THR A 340 -0.78 10.96 6.72
C THR A 340 -1.12 10.38 8.08
N GLU A 341 -1.92 11.07 8.90
CA GLU A 341 -2.41 10.56 10.20
C GLU A 341 -3.52 9.51 10.04
N LYS A 342 -3.49 8.74 8.93
CA LYS A 342 -4.32 7.56 8.73
C LYS A 342 -3.57 6.35 9.28
N PHE A 343 -3.95 5.94 10.47
CA PHE A 343 -3.34 4.80 11.15
C PHE A 343 -4.15 3.53 10.94
N HIS A 344 -3.45 2.42 10.71
CA HIS A 344 -4.07 1.10 10.66
C HIS A 344 -3.92 0.45 12.04
N ILE A 345 -5.04 0.28 12.73
CA ILE A 345 -5.12 -0.42 14.01
C ILE A 345 -5.70 -1.80 13.72
N ILE A 346 -5.05 -2.83 14.28
CA ILE A 346 -5.55 -4.21 14.19
C ILE A 346 -6.44 -4.43 15.39
N ASP A 347 -7.75 -4.57 15.18
CA ASP A 347 -8.70 -4.80 16.23
C ASP A 347 -8.58 -6.20 16.84
N LYS A 348 -9.02 -6.37 18.09
CA LYS A 348 -8.93 -7.66 18.81
C LYS A 348 -9.56 -8.82 18.04
N GLN A 349 -10.64 -8.56 17.31
CA GLN A 349 -11.34 -9.56 16.49
C GLN A 349 -10.49 -10.04 15.29
N ASP A 350 -9.58 -9.19 14.76
CA ASP A 350 -8.73 -9.51 13.62
C ASP A 350 -7.42 -10.20 14.04
N ILE A 351 -7.13 -10.22 15.33
CA ILE A 351 -5.98 -10.95 15.88
C ILE A 351 -6.28 -12.45 15.84
N PRO A 352 -5.42 -13.29 15.22
CA PRO A 352 -5.61 -14.73 15.21
C PRO A 352 -5.75 -15.29 16.63
N VAL A 353 -6.67 -16.25 16.82
CA VAL A 353 -7.05 -16.81 18.14
C VAL A 353 -5.83 -17.25 18.95
N GLN A 354 -4.86 -17.87 18.30
CA GLN A 354 -3.62 -18.35 18.92
C GLN A 354 -2.77 -17.26 19.61
N TYR A 355 -3.01 -15.98 19.29
CA TYR A 355 -2.30 -14.84 19.90
C TYR A 355 -3.17 -14.06 20.87
N ARG A 356 -4.49 -14.36 20.99
CA ARG A 356 -5.40 -13.63 21.86
C ARG A 356 -5.23 -13.97 23.34
N GLU A 357 -4.74 -15.17 23.64
CA GLU A 357 -4.55 -15.68 25.01
C GLU A 357 -3.21 -15.24 25.63
N VAL A 358 -2.33 -14.64 24.84
CA VAL A 358 -0.97 -14.24 25.25
C VAL A 358 -0.86 -12.71 25.43
N ALA A 359 -1.94 -11.97 25.12
CA ALA A 359 -1.99 -10.50 25.13
C ALA A 359 -2.52 -9.93 26.46
#